data_e96e0250f65df905f3d9c364e4318496
#
_entry.id   e96e0250f65df905f3d9c364e4318496
#
_cell.length_a   1.000
_cell.length_b   1.000
_cell.length_c   1.000
_cell.angle_alpha   90.00
_cell.angle_beta   90.00
_cell.angle_gamma   90.00
#
_symmetry.space_group_name_H-M   'P 1'
#
loop_
_entity.id
_entity.type
_entity.pdbx_description
1 polymer ?
#
loop_
_entity_poly.entity_id
_entity_poly.type
_entity_poly.pdbx_seq_one_letter_code
_entity_poly.pdbx_strand_id
1 'polypeptide(L)'
;MEYKGTTAGWKNSFAYEKLIQLLIQQIIEPTEAFVMGGSWRIPVMEKLLKKSFIEELKMDGTYNDSSFAREYESEWSGDAENAYFSADKFDKHRVLLQPEYEYSGRSTKSAYYVLGVDVGRKGCTTEVCVFKVTPQAQGPALKSLVNLYSWDEEHFENQAINIKRLYYKYKAKRIAIDANGLGIGLIDYMVKSQIDPETGEYLPDFGVENDDEGFYKKYKTSETESDALFLIKANAPINTEAHTYVQTQLASGKIKFLIDENQAKVKLMSTKVGQNMDADRRADYLRPFTLTTVLREQMLNLVEENEGINIILKQSSRTIKKDKFSAFEYGLYYIKQEEDRSKKRKKRNISEMMFFNNG
;
A
#
# COMPACT_ATOMS: atom_id res chain seq x y z
N MET A 1 13.79 25.81 27.40
CA MET A 1 14.69 24.87 26.75
C MET A 1 14.20 23.47 27.10
N GLU A 2 13.83 22.65 26.12
CA GLU A 2 13.32 21.31 26.32
C GLU A 2 14.39 20.30 25.89
N TYR A 3 14.72 19.32 26.75
CA TYR A 3 15.67 18.25 26.45
C TYR A 3 14.90 16.94 26.26
N LYS A 4 15.18 16.22 25.18
CA LYS A 4 14.67 14.88 24.93
C LYS A 4 15.84 13.94 24.69
N GLY A 5 16.02 12.98 25.59
CA GLY A 5 17.01 11.92 25.46
C GLY A 5 16.32 10.61 25.14
N THR A 6 16.85 9.85 24.18
CA THR A 6 16.40 8.50 23.85
C THR A 6 17.54 7.69 23.27
N THR A 7 17.45 6.37 23.34
CA THR A 7 18.24 5.47 22.49
C THR A 7 17.61 5.37 21.11
N ALA A 8 18.39 5.02 20.11
CA ALA A 8 17.84 4.69 18.80
C ALA A 8 16.85 3.52 18.95
N GLY A 9 15.77 3.60 18.23
CA GLY A 9 14.68 2.63 18.30
C GLY A 9 14.21 2.24 16.88
N TRP A 10 12.92 2.20 16.71
CA TRP A 10 12.29 1.82 15.46
C TRP A 10 11.90 3.06 14.64
N LYS A 11 12.09 3.02 13.31
CA LYS A 11 11.73 4.13 12.40
C LYS A 11 10.22 4.39 12.32
N ASN A 12 9.39 3.48 12.80
CA ASN A 12 7.95 3.65 12.94
C ASN A 12 7.52 4.19 14.32
N SER A 13 8.46 4.73 15.12
CA SER A 13 8.18 5.26 16.44
C SER A 13 8.04 6.78 16.45
N PHE A 14 7.22 7.30 17.38
CA PHE A 14 7.13 8.74 17.65
C PHE A 14 8.49 9.40 17.88
N ALA A 15 9.42 8.68 18.52
CA ALA A 15 10.76 9.19 18.78
C ALA A 15 11.55 9.44 17.48
N TYR A 16 11.40 8.56 16.49
CA TYR A 16 12.04 8.73 15.18
C TYR A 16 11.41 9.90 14.39
N GLU A 17 10.09 9.99 14.36
CA GLU A 17 9.41 11.12 13.72
C GLU A 17 9.86 12.45 14.34
N LYS A 18 9.98 12.49 15.67
CA LYS A 18 10.45 13.67 16.38
C LYS A 18 11.91 13.98 16.08
N LEU A 19 12.76 12.96 15.94
CA LEU A 19 14.15 13.12 15.49
C LEU A 19 14.21 13.78 14.12
N ILE A 20 13.43 13.27 13.14
CA ILE A 20 13.40 13.86 11.79
C ILE A 20 12.92 15.30 11.81
N GLN A 21 11.86 15.60 12.57
CA GLN A 21 11.38 16.98 12.74
C GLN A 21 12.46 17.92 13.30
N LEU A 22 13.18 17.47 14.34
CA LEU A 22 14.24 18.26 14.96
C LEU A 22 15.46 18.43 14.06
N LEU A 23 15.81 17.41 13.26
CA LEU A 23 16.89 17.49 12.26
C LEU A 23 16.52 18.51 11.16
N ILE A 24 15.28 18.50 10.67
CA ILE A 24 14.80 19.47 9.70
C ILE A 24 14.85 20.89 10.30
N GLN A 25 14.37 21.04 11.55
CA GLN A 25 14.40 22.33 12.23
C GLN A 25 15.83 22.82 12.45
N GLN A 26 16.76 21.96 12.83
CA GLN A 26 18.19 22.29 12.97
C GLN A 26 18.81 22.79 11.66
N ILE A 27 18.36 22.27 10.51
CA ILE A 27 18.84 22.71 9.18
C ILE A 27 18.26 24.09 8.83
N ILE A 28 16.98 24.33 9.12
CA ILE A 28 16.28 25.56 8.77
C ILE A 28 16.61 26.68 9.74
N GLU A 29 16.62 26.38 11.04
CA GLU A 29 16.80 27.31 12.16
C GLU A 29 17.81 26.75 13.16
N PRO A 30 19.13 26.80 12.87
CA PRO A 30 20.17 26.12 13.66
C PRO A 30 20.25 26.55 15.14
N THR A 31 19.68 27.71 15.47
CA THR A 31 19.67 28.22 16.87
C THR A 31 18.49 27.71 17.68
N GLU A 32 17.45 27.16 17.04
CA GLU A 32 16.22 26.76 17.69
C GLU A 32 16.20 25.25 18.04
N ALA A 33 16.96 24.44 17.30
CA ALA A 33 17.04 23.01 17.53
C ALA A 33 18.46 22.49 17.41
N PHE A 34 18.81 21.55 18.29
CA PHE A 34 20.07 20.84 18.24
C PHE A 34 19.84 19.35 18.43
N VAL A 35 20.32 18.54 17.50
CA VAL A 35 20.26 17.08 17.57
C VAL A 35 21.68 16.54 17.61
N MET A 36 21.97 15.71 18.58
CA MET A 36 23.23 14.99 18.70
C MET A 36 22.96 13.50 18.94
N GLY A 37 23.66 12.66 18.21
CA GLY A 37 23.68 11.21 18.40
C GLY A 37 25.10 10.70 18.26
N GLY A 38 25.39 9.54 18.84
CA GLY A 38 26.72 8.95 18.77
C GLY A 38 26.73 7.48 19.13
N SER A 39 27.66 6.74 18.52
CA SER A 39 27.87 5.33 18.79
C SER A 39 28.83 5.11 19.98
N TRP A 40 28.88 3.88 20.44
CA TRP A 40 29.84 3.43 21.49
C TRP A 40 31.31 3.76 21.15
N ARG A 41 31.63 4.04 19.91
CA ARG A 41 32.99 4.42 19.47
C ARG A 41 33.44 5.73 20.09
N ILE A 42 32.51 6.70 20.27
CA ILE A 42 32.83 8.00 20.89
C ILE A 42 33.34 7.83 22.33
N PRO A 43 32.59 7.20 23.29
CA PRO A 43 33.11 7.01 24.64
C PRO A 43 34.37 6.13 24.71
N VAL A 44 34.60 5.22 23.75
CA VAL A 44 35.87 4.50 23.67
C VAL A 44 37.01 5.42 23.26
N MET A 45 36.82 6.29 22.29
CA MET A 45 37.81 7.30 21.85
C MET A 45 38.18 8.24 23.01
N GLU A 46 37.14 8.67 23.76
CA GLU A 46 37.30 9.55 24.93
C GLU A 46 37.82 8.81 26.19
N LYS A 47 38.15 7.51 26.10
CA LYS A 47 38.60 6.65 27.17
C LYS A 47 37.62 6.51 28.36
N LEU A 48 36.35 6.80 28.11
CA LEU A 48 35.25 6.66 29.07
C LEU A 48 34.71 5.23 29.11
N LEU A 49 34.92 4.45 28.04
CA LEU A 49 34.48 3.07 27.90
C LEU A 49 35.65 2.20 27.39
N LYS A 50 35.82 1.03 27.98
CA LYS A 50 36.83 0.07 27.51
C LYS A 50 36.28 -0.71 26.30
N LYS A 51 37.11 -0.90 25.28
CA LYS A 51 36.73 -1.68 24.10
C LYS A 51 36.41 -3.14 24.45
N SER A 52 37.08 -3.73 25.46
CA SER A 52 36.78 -5.08 25.93
C SER A 52 35.34 -5.29 26.36
N PHE A 53 34.69 -4.25 26.92
CA PHE A 53 33.28 -4.31 27.29
C PHE A 53 32.35 -4.59 26.05
N ILE A 54 32.66 -4.02 24.92
CA ILE A 54 31.91 -4.25 23.68
C ILE A 54 32.17 -5.69 23.17
N GLU A 55 33.39 -6.18 23.31
CA GLU A 55 33.74 -7.54 22.91
C GLU A 55 33.03 -8.58 23.80
N GLU A 56 32.97 -8.30 25.10
CA GLU A 56 32.22 -9.12 26.08
C GLU A 56 30.73 -9.15 25.78
N LEU A 57 30.12 -8.00 25.49
CA LEU A 57 28.70 -7.91 25.05
C LEU A 57 28.41 -8.74 23.79
N LYS A 58 29.31 -8.74 22.82
CA LYS A 58 29.17 -9.53 21.60
C LYS A 58 29.34 -11.03 21.82
N MET A 59 30.02 -11.43 22.88
CA MET A 59 30.20 -12.83 23.28
C MET A 59 29.08 -13.33 24.19
N ASP A 60 28.26 -12.46 24.74
CA ASP A 60 27.11 -12.84 25.55
C ASP A 60 26.09 -13.63 24.69
N GLY A 61 25.61 -14.73 25.25
CA GLY A 61 24.61 -15.59 24.56
C GLY A 61 23.27 -14.93 24.28
N THR A 62 23.04 -13.71 24.79
CA THR A 62 21.87 -12.87 24.48
C THR A 62 22.13 -11.84 23.39
N TYR A 63 23.32 -11.84 22.78
CA TYR A 63 23.70 -10.89 21.75
C TYR A 63 22.78 -10.99 20.52
N ASN A 64 22.28 -9.83 20.09
CA ASN A 64 21.46 -9.68 18.90
C ASN A 64 21.94 -8.46 18.10
N ASP A 65 22.33 -8.64 16.84
CA ASP A 65 22.87 -7.59 15.98
C ASP A 65 21.96 -6.38 15.88
N SER A 66 20.65 -6.59 15.73
CA SER A 66 19.67 -5.51 15.60
C SER A 66 19.52 -4.71 16.90
N SER A 67 19.53 -5.37 18.05
CA SER A 67 19.49 -4.72 19.36
C SER A 67 20.76 -3.93 19.62
N PHE A 68 21.92 -4.53 19.33
CA PHE A 68 23.21 -3.89 19.48
C PHE A 68 23.34 -2.64 18.58
N ALA A 69 22.88 -2.71 17.34
CA ALA A 69 22.87 -1.58 16.43
C ALA A 69 22.05 -0.40 16.98
N ARG A 70 20.87 -0.68 17.56
CA ARG A 70 20.06 0.38 18.18
C ARG A 70 20.65 0.96 19.44
N GLU A 71 21.07 0.10 20.36
CA GLU A 71 21.46 0.53 21.71
C GLU A 71 22.87 1.11 21.77
N TYR A 72 23.78 0.55 20.98
CA TYR A 72 25.19 0.90 21.04
C TYR A 72 25.74 1.60 19.79
N GLU A 73 25.16 1.39 18.60
CA GLU A 73 25.61 2.05 17.40
C GLU A 73 24.74 3.26 17.00
N SER A 74 23.66 3.54 17.75
CA SER A 74 22.70 4.62 17.49
C SER A 74 22.03 4.50 16.11
N GLU A 75 21.87 3.27 15.62
CA GLU A 75 21.23 2.99 14.35
C GLU A 75 19.73 2.75 14.54
N TRP A 76 18.91 3.51 13.84
CA TRP A 76 17.46 3.33 13.87
C TRP A 76 17.08 2.14 12.98
N SER A 77 16.40 1.17 13.55
CA SER A 77 15.92 -0.01 12.82
C SER A 77 14.70 0.33 11.97
N GLY A 78 14.64 -0.26 10.77
CA GLY A 78 13.55 0.01 9.82
C GLY A 78 12.23 -0.61 10.23
N ASP A 79 12.26 -1.75 10.91
CA ASP A 79 11.10 -2.59 11.16
C ASP A 79 10.89 -2.81 12.67
N ALA A 80 9.64 -2.97 13.11
CA ALA A 80 9.35 -3.54 14.43
C ALA A 80 9.94 -4.95 14.49
N GLU A 81 10.27 -5.44 15.69
CA GLU A 81 11.00 -6.69 15.90
C GLU A 81 10.37 -7.92 15.21
N ASN A 82 9.07 -7.85 14.89
CA ASN A 82 8.31 -8.89 14.22
C ASN A 82 7.44 -8.31 13.07
N ALA A 83 7.84 -7.18 12.45
CA ALA A 83 7.10 -6.62 11.34
C ALA A 83 7.09 -7.59 10.16
N TYR A 84 5.91 -7.90 9.64
CA TYR A 84 5.75 -8.78 8.50
C TYR A 84 6.30 -8.18 7.20
N PHE A 85 6.25 -6.85 7.07
CA PHE A 85 6.77 -6.11 5.92
C PHE A 85 7.99 -5.30 6.31
N SER A 86 9.00 -5.26 5.43
CA SER A 86 10.24 -4.53 5.63
C SER A 86 10.15 -3.11 5.08
N ALA A 87 10.54 -2.12 5.89
CA ALA A 87 10.65 -0.73 5.50
C ALA A 87 11.59 -0.55 4.31
N ASP A 88 12.77 -1.17 4.36
CA ASP A 88 13.79 -1.04 3.32
C ASP A 88 13.28 -1.57 1.97
N LYS A 89 12.51 -2.68 1.99
CA LYS A 89 11.90 -3.23 0.77
C LYS A 89 10.83 -2.31 0.22
N PHE A 90 10.02 -1.67 1.07
CA PHE A 90 9.03 -0.70 0.64
C PHE A 90 9.70 0.54 0.04
N ASP A 91 10.61 1.16 0.79
CA ASP A 91 11.26 2.42 0.44
C ASP A 91 12.11 2.32 -0.82
N LYS A 92 12.82 1.20 -1.01
CA LYS A 92 13.56 0.90 -2.26
C LYS A 92 12.68 0.96 -3.51
N HIS A 93 11.37 0.72 -3.36
CA HIS A 93 10.43 0.67 -4.47
C HIS A 93 9.55 1.92 -4.60
N ARG A 94 9.82 2.97 -3.81
CA ARG A 94 9.23 4.31 -3.97
C ARG A 94 9.92 5.06 -5.11
N VAL A 95 9.52 4.75 -6.35
CA VAL A 95 10.19 5.24 -7.57
C VAL A 95 9.28 5.99 -8.54
N LEU A 96 7.96 6.00 -8.29
CA LEU A 96 7.02 6.70 -9.15
C LEU A 96 7.03 8.19 -8.81
N LEU A 97 7.42 9.01 -9.78
CA LEU A 97 7.63 10.45 -9.58
C LEU A 97 6.33 11.27 -9.57
N GLN A 98 5.28 10.74 -10.18
CA GLN A 98 3.98 11.42 -10.33
C GLN A 98 2.84 10.40 -10.22
N PRO A 99 1.73 10.78 -9.56
CA PRO A 99 0.52 9.99 -9.60
C PRO A 99 -0.15 10.05 -10.98
N GLU A 100 -0.93 9.04 -11.31
CA GLU A 100 -1.84 9.07 -12.44
C GLU A 100 -3.25 9.34 -11.92
N TYR A 101 -3.96 10.27 -12.55
CA TYR A 101 -5.32 10.63 -12.13
C TYR A 101 -6.39 10.07 -13.06
N GLU A 102 -6.01 9.54 -14.20
CA GLU A 102 -6.87 8.95 -15.22
C GLU A 102 -6.10 7.92 -16.05
N TYR A 103 -6.81 7.23 -16.93
CA TYR A 103 -6.19 6.31 -17.86
C TYR A 103 -5.14 7.00 -18.72
N SER A 104 -3.88 6.61 -18.56
CA SER A 104 -2.79 7.09 -19.42
C SER A 104 -2.62 6.14 -20.61
N GLY A 105 -3.16 6.54 -21.79
CA GLY A 105 -3.06 5.78 -23.04
C GLY A 105 -1.62 5.63 -23.59
N ARG A 106 -0.61 6.21 -22.91
CA ARG A 106 0.81 6.17 -23.31
C ARG A 106 1.55 4.92 -22.83
N SER A 107 0.88 4.05 -22.10
CA SER A 107 1.47 2.81 -21.59
C SER A 107 1.48 1.71 -22.66
N THR A 108 2.38 0.74 -22.52
CA THR A 108 2.42 -0.48 -23.35
C THR A 108 1.02 -1.00 -23.66
N LYS A 109 0.74 -1.40 -24.88
CA LYS A 109 -0.59 -1.83 -25.39
C LYS A 109 -1.31 -2.90 -24.55
N SER A 110 -0.65 -3.46 -23.54
CA SER A 110 -1.16 -4.54 -22.67
C SER A 110 -1.39 -4.13 -21.21
N ALA A 111 -1.07 -2.89 -20.82
CA ALA A 111 -1.29 -2.44 -19.44
C ALA A 111 -2.77 -2.18 -19.16
N TYR A 112 -3.22 -2.51 -17.93
CA TYR A 112 -4.58 -2.30 -17.46
C TYR A 112 -4.59 -1.80 -16.03
N TYR A 113 -5.75 -1.26 -15.59
CA TYR A 113 -5.91 -0.76 -14.23
C TYR A 113 -6.84 -1.67 -13.42
N VAL A 114 -6.57 -1.74 -12.13
CA VAL A 114 -7.36 -2.45 -11.11
C VAL A 114 -7.57 -1.53 -9.94
N LEU A 115 -8.78 -1.51 -9.41
CA LEU A 115 -9.10 -0.82 -8.16
C LEU A 115 -9.20 -1.86 -7.04
N GLY A 116 -8.49 -1.65 -5.94
CA GLY A 116 -8.67 -2.41 -4.70
C GLY A 116 -9.42 -1.54 -3.70
N VAL A 117 -10.50 -2.04 -3.09
CA VAL A 117 -11.41 -1.25 -2.25
C VAL A 117 -11.61 -1.90 -0.90
N ASP A 118 -11.39 -1.14 0.17
CA ASP A 118 -11.80 -1.47 1.52
C ASP A 118 -12.89 -0.49 1.98
N VAL A 119 -13.99 -1.01 2.52
CA VAL A 119 -15.21 -0.24 2.75
C VAL A 119 -15.33 0.20 4.20
N GLY A 120 -15.31 1.50 4.42
CA GLY A 120 -15.52 2.13 5.72
C GLY A 120 -16.90 2.77 5.88
N ARG A 121 -17.32 2.91 7.13
CA ARG A 121 -18.51 3.68 7.55
C ARG A 121 -18.39 4.05 9.03
N LYS A 122 -18.94 5.22 9.44
CA LYS A 122 -19.01 5.70 10.84
C LYS A 122 -17.67 5.57 11.58
N GLY A 123 -16.75 6.50 11.32
CA GLY A 123 -15.44 6.54 11.95
C GLY A 123 -14.37 5.67 11.29
N CYS A 124 -14.72 4.99 10.17
CA CYS A 124 -13.78 4.29 9.28
C CYS A 124 -13.79 4.93 7.90
N THR A 125 -12.63 5.01 7.27
CA THR A 125 -12.46 5.53 5.92
C THR A 125 -12.71 4.45 4.88
N THR A 126 -13.36 4.81 3.77
CA THR A 126 -13.33 3.96 2.57
C THR A 126 -12.07 4.28 1.79
N GLU A 127 -11.30 3.25 1.49
CA GLU A 127 -10.00 3.34 0.85
C GLU A 127 -10.04 2.72 -0.54
N VAL A 128 -9.46 3.42 -1.52
CA VAL A 128 -9.30 2.89 -2.88
C VAL A 128 -7.85 2.99 -3.32
N CYS A 129 -7.25 1.85 -3.66
CA CYS A 129 -5.93 1.73 -4.25
C CYS A 129 -6.04 1.53 -5.76
N VAL A 130 -5.37 2.38 -6.54
CA VAL A 130 -5.38 2.30 -8.01
C VAL A 130 -4.07 1.69 -8.49
N PHE A 131 -4.16 0.50 -9.08
CA PHE A 131 -3.03 -0.20 -9.65
C PHE A 131 -3.01 -0.09 -11.17
N LYS A 132 -1.85 0.26 -11.71
CA LYS A 132 -1.51 0.05 -13.10
C LYS A 132 -0.70 -1.22 -13.22
N VAL A 133 -1.25 -2.22 -13.90
CA VAL A 133 -0.64 -3.53 -14.06
C VAL A 133 -0.04 -3.62 -15.46
N THR A 134 1.28 -3.81 -15.52
CA THR A 134 2.02 -3.93 -16.78
C THR A 134 2.55 -5.36 -16.92
N PRO A 135 1.94 -6.20 -17.78
CA PRO A 135 2.43 -7.55 -18.06
C PRO A 135 3.89 -7.51 -18.51
N GLN A 136 4.66 -8.49 -18.06
CA GLN A 136 6.05 -8.66 -18.43
C GLN A 136 6.19 -9.83 -19.40
N ALA A 137 7.21 -9.80 -20.26
CA ALA A 137 7.50 -10.92 -21.17
C ALA A 137 7.74 -12.23 -20.41
N GLN A 138 8.43 -12.12 -19.26
CA GLN A 138 8.70 -13.24 -18.36
C GLN A 138 8.39 -12.85 -16.92
N GLY A 139 7.87 -13.82 -16.15
CA GLY A 139 7.58 -13.65 -14.72
C GLY A 139 6.29 -12.85 -14.42
N PRO A 140 6.11 -12.45 -13.14
CA PRO A 140 4.94 -11.69 -12.70
C PRO A 140 4.90 -10.29 -13.32
N ALA A 141 3.68 -9.77 -13.53
CA ALA A 141 3.48 -8.39 -13.98
C ALA A 141 4.08 -7.37 -13.02
N LEU A 142 4.41 -6.19 -13.53
CA LEU A 142 4.76 -5.03 -12.70
C LEU A 142 3.47 -4.35 -12.23
N LYS A 143 3.33 -4.11 -10.93
CA LYS A 143 2.20 -3.45 -10.27
C LYS A 143 2.65 -2.09 -9.78
N SER A 144 2.18 -1.03 -10.41
CA SER A 144 2.44 0.34 -9.97
C SER A 144 1.23 0.85 -9.22
N LEU A 145 1.37 1.16 -7.92
CA LEU A 145 0.35 1.87 -7.16
C LEU A 145 0.41 3.34 -7.57
N VAL A 146 -0.44 3.72 -8.51
CA VAL A 146 -0.36 5.03 -9.17
C VAL A 146 -1.18 6.11 -8.49
N ASN A 147 -2.17 5.73 -7.69
CA ASN A 147 -2.96 6.66 -6.88
C ASN A 147 -3.66 5.94 -5.73
N LEU A 148 -4.07 6.72 -4.73
CA LEU A 148 -4.92 6.30 -3.61
C LEU A 148 -5.98 7.37 -3.36
N TYR A 149 -7.16 6.91 -2.95
CA TYR A 149 -8.26 7.77 -2.52
C TYR A 149 -8.75 7.30 -1.17
N SER A 150 -9.16 8.25 -0.33
CA SER A 150 -9.65 8.02 1.03
C SER A 150 -10.84 8.94 1.28
N TRP A 151 -11.97 8.37 1.67
CA TRP A 151 -13.19 9.11 1.98
C TRP A 151 -13.70 8.77 3.37
N ASP A 152 -13.98 9.82 4.14
CA ASP A 152 -14.54 9.70 5.49
C ASP A 152 -16.06 9.75 5.47
N GLU A 153 -16.68 8.94 6.32
CA GLU A 153 -18.10 9.02 6.74
C GLU A 153 -19.16 9.14 5.64
N GLU A 154 -18.84 8.78 4.40
CA GLU A 154 -19.79 8.87 3.29
C GLU A 154 -20.87 7.77 3.36
N HIS A 155 -22.06 8.08 2.85
CA HIS A 155 -23.10 7.08 2.59
C HIS A 155 -22.67 6.14 1.46
N PHE A 156 -23.08 4.88 1.51
CA PHE A 156 -22.73 3.87 0.51
C PHE A 156 -23.12 4.27 -0.92
N GLU A 157 -24.20 5.02 -1.07
CA GLU A 157 -24.60 5.54 -2.38
C GLU A 157 -23.55 6.46 -2.98
N ASN A 158 -23.07 7.45 -2.21
CA ASN A 158 -22.02 8.37 -2.65
C ASN A 158 -20.70 7.64 -2.90
N GLN A 159 -20.35 6.69 -2.02
CA GLN A 159 -19.17 5.85 -2.20
C GLN A 159 -19.26 5.05 -3.50
N ALA A 160 -20.42 4.45 -3.81
CA ALA A 160 -20.64 3.71 -5.05
C ALA A 160 -20.46 4.60 -6.28
N ILE A 161 -21.02 5.81 -6.27
CA ILE A 161 -20.88 6.80 -7.34
C ILE A 161 -19.40 7.17 -7.53
N ASN A 162 -18.70 7.49 -6.45
CA ASN A 162 -17.27 7.84 -6.49
C ASN A 162 -16.41 6.69 -7.05
N ILE A 163 -16.67 5.45 -6.63
CA ILE A 163 -15.94 4.27 -7.15
C ILE A 163 -16.26 4.04 -8.63
N LYS A 164 -17.52 4.20 -9.06
CA LYS A 164 -17.91 4.11 -10.47
C LYS A 164 -17.22 5.19 -11.30
N ARG A 165 -17.16 6.44 -10.82
CA ARG A 165 -16.40 7.52 -11.47
C ARG A 165 -14.93 7.11 -11.67
N LEU A 166 -14.27 6.54 -10.64
CA LEU A 166 -12.89 6.08 -10.76
C LEU A 166 -12.77 4.93 -11.76
N TYR A 167 -13.70 3.97 -11.75
CA TYR A 167 -13.70 2.87 -12.72
C TYR A 167 -13.67 3.36 -14.16
N TYR A 168 -14.54 4.29 -14.51
CA TYR A 168 -14.57 4.88 -15.87
C TYR A 168 -13.37 5.77 -16.15
N LYS A 169 -12.97 6.60 -15.18
CA LYS A 169 -11.85 7.53 -15.33
C LYS A 169 -10.53 6.80 -15.61
N TYR A 170 -10.28 5.67 -14.94
CA TYR A 170 -9.10 4.84 -15.17
C TYR A 170 -9.32 3.76 -16.24
N LYS A 171 -10.52 3.60 -16.78
CA LYS A 171 -10.90 2.46 -17.63
C LYS A 171 -10.46 1.15 -16.96
N ALA A 172 -10.79 1.02 -15.70
CA ALA A 172 -10.34 -0.09 -14.89
C ALA A 172 -10.92 -1.42 -15.41
N LYS A 173 -10.11 -2.48 -15.34
CA LYS A 173 -10.56 -3.81 -15.73
C LYS A 173 -11.48 -4.42 -14.68
N ARG A 174 -11.19 -4.17 -13.41
CA ARG A 174 -11.94 -4.73 -12.25
C ARG A 174 -11.80 -3.84 -11.03
N ILE A 175 -12.78 -4.02 -10.14
CA ILE A 175 -12.82 -3.51 -8.78
C ILE A 175 -12.81 -4.71 -7.85
N ALA A 176 -11.73 -4.91 -7.12
CA ALA A 176 -11.62 -5.93 -6.09
C ALA A 176 -12.09 -5.34 -4.75
N ILE A 177 -13.15 -5.89 -4.18
CA ILE A 177 -13.83 -5.33 -3.02
C ILE A 177 -14.10 -6.40 -1.96
N ASP A 178 -13.93 -6.05 -0.67
CA ASP A 178 -14.36 -6.92 0.42
C ASP A 178 -15.88 -7.13 0.38
N ALA A 179 -16.29 -8.38 0.39
CA ALA A 179 -17.68 -8.81 0.41
C ALA A 179 -18.12 -9.31 1.79
N ASN A 180 -17.38 -9.00 2.84
CA ASN A 180 -17.75 -9.27 4.22
C ASN A 180 -18.31 -8.00 4.89
N GLY A 181 -19.23 -8.17 5.83
CA GLY A 181 -19.70 -7.08 6.67
C GLY A 181 -20.22 -5.87 5.91
N LEU A 182 -19.56 -4.73 6.07
CA LEU A 182 -19.96 -3.44 5.47
C LEU A 182 -19.86 -3.44 3.93
N GLY A 183 -18.97 -4.24 3.35
CA GLY A 183 -18.80 -4.33 1.90
C GLY A 183 -20.07 -4.76 1.17
N ILE A 184 -20.88 -5.64 1.77
CA ILE A 184 -22.16 -6.07 1.20
C ILE A 184 -23.07 -4.88 0.94
N GLY A 185 -23.16 -3.94 1.90
CA GLY A 185 -24.01 -2.75 1.76
C GLY A 185 -23.59 -1.85 0.59
N LEU A 186 -22.29 -1.72 0.33
CA LEU A 186 -21.80 -0.97 -0.81
C LEU A 186 -22.04 -1.71 -2.14
N ILE A 187 -21.84 -3.04 -2.15
CA ILE A 187 -22.08 -3.88 -3.35
C ILE A 187 -23.53 -3.75 -3.80
N ASP A 188 -24.51 -3.67 -2.88
CA ASP A 188 -25.94 -3.49 -3.20
C ASP A 188 -26.22 -2.20 -3.99
N TYR A 189 -25.41 -1.15 -3.82
CA TYR A 189 -25.46 0.06 -4.65
C TYR A 189 -24.67 -0.09 -5.94
N MET A 190 -23.55 -0.78 -5.93
CA MET A 190 -22.71 -0.96 -7.13
C MET A 190 -23.40 -1.78 -8.22
N VAL A 191 -24.23 -2.78 -7.82
CA VAL A 191 -24.99 -3.63 -8.75
C VAL A 191 -26.29 -3.00 -9.27
N LYS A 192 -26.53 -1.74 -8.92
CA LYS A 192 -27.67 -0.94 -9.43
C LYS A 192 -27.17 0.23 -10.24
N SER A 193 -27.93 0.64 -11.25
CA SER A 193 -27.69 1.88 -11.96
C SER A 193 -27.93 3.10 -11.07
N GLN A 194 -27.21 4.17 -11.32
CA GLN A 194 -27.28 5.43 -10.56
C GLN A 194 -27.16 6.61 -11.54
N ILE A 195 -27.60 7.77 -11.11
CA ILE A 195 -27.33 9.03 -11.80
C ILE A 195 -26.32 9.80 -10.95
N ASP A 196 -25.24 10.22 -11.58
CA ASP A 196 -24.25 11.04 -10.93
C ASP A 196 -24.84 12.42 -10.59
N PRO A 197 -24.93 12.82 -9.32
CA PRO A 197 -25.56 14.07 -8.92
C PRO A 197 -24.77 15.33 -9.34
N GLU A 198 -23.48 15.19 -9.63
CA GLU A 198 -22.63 16.33 -10.04
C GLU A 198 -22.65 16.56 -11.55
N THR A 199 -22.62 15.46 -12.33
CA THR A 199 -22.52 15.54 -13.80
C THR A 199 -23.83 15.27 -14.51
N GLY A 200 -24.80 14.63 -13.84
CA GLY A 200 -26.04 14.15 -14.45
C GLY A 200 -25.84 12.92 -15.33
N GLU A 201 -24.64 12.33 -15.36
CA GLU A 201 -24.34 11.15 -16.17
C GLU A 201 -25.00 9.90 -15.60
N TYR A 202 -25.46 9.04 -16.51
CA TYR A 202 -25.96 7.72 -16.15
C TYR A 202 -24.79 6.76 -15.89
N LEU A 203 -24.77 6.18 -14.71
CA LEU A 203 -23.80 5.16 -14.27
C LEU A 203 -24.48 3.80 -14.26
N PRO A 204 -24.19 2.90 -15.21
CA PRO A 204 -24.83 1.59 -15.29
C PRO A 204 -24.56 0.71 -14.08
N ASP A 205 -25.39 -0.32 -13.92
CA ASP A 205 -25.17 -1.38 -12.95
C ASP A 205 -23.93 -2.21 -13.31
N PHE A 206 -23.20 -2.64 -12.28
CA PHE A 206 -22.01 -3.47 -12.44
C PHE A 206 -22.34 -4.94 -12.22
N GLY A 207 -21.84 -5.80 -13.13
CA GLY A 207 -21.86 -7.24 -12.90
C GLY A 207 -20.78 -7.72 -11.93
N VAL A 208 -20.96 -8.93 -11.42
CA VAL A 208 -20.00 -9.60 -10.51
C VAL A 208 -19.36 -10.78 -11.23
N GLU A 209 -18.01 -10.77 -11.34
CA GLU A 209 -17.25 -11.80 -12.07
C GLU A 209 -17.31 -13.17 -11.41
N ASN A 210 -17.21 -13.22 -10.09
CA ASN A 210 -17.17 -14.45 -9.30
C ASN A 210 -18.48 -14.72 -8.53
N ASP A 211 -19.61 -14.44 -9.17
CA ASP A 211 -20.95 -14.74 -8.65
C ASP A 211 -21.36 -16.19 -9.01
N ASP A 212 -20.67 -17.17 -8.39
CA ASP A 212 -20.85 -18.59 -8.69
C ASP A 212 -22.29 -19.07 -8.39
N GLU A 213 -22.94 -18.50 -7.36
CA GLU A 213 -24.31 -18.81 -6.95
C GLU A 213 -25.35 -18.05 -7.77
N GLY A 214 -24.95 -17.06 -8.57
CA GLY A 214 -25.84 -16.24 -9.39
C GLY A 214 -26.70 -15.27 -8.59
N PHE A 215 -26.32 -14.93 -7.36
CA PHE A 215 -27.08 -14.06 -6.45
C PHE A 215 -27.30 -12.67 -7.03
N TYR A 216 -26.28 -12.11 -7.71
CA TYR A 216 -26.31 -10.77 -8.28
C TYR A 216 -26.84 -10.74 -9.72
N LYS A 217 -26.98 -11.88 -10.39
CA LYS A 217 -27.48 -11.97 -11.78
C LYS A 217 -28.86 -11.33 -11.96
N LYS A 218 -29.71 -11.35 -10.94
CA LYS A 218 -31.05 -10.74 -10.97
C LYS A 218 -31.05 -9.22 -11.11
N TYR A 219 -29.94 -8.57 -10.82
CA TYR A 219 -29.79 -7.12 -10.95
C TYR A 219 -29.20 -6.71 -12.30
N LYS A 220 -28.72 -7.66 -13.10
CA LYS A 220 -28.18 -7.35 -14.43
C LYS A 220 -29.28 -6.86 -15.37
N THR A 221 -28.99 -5.73 -16.05
CA THR A 221 -29.82 -5.19 -17.12
C THR A 221 -29.10 -5.33 -18.47
N SER A 222 -29.72 -4.91 -19.58
CA SER A 222 -29.05 -4.86 -20.89
C SER A 222 -27.89 -3.85 -20.95
N GLU A 223 -27.85 -2.92 -20.01
CA GLU A 223 -26.84 -1.86 -19.90
C GLU A 223 -25.75 -2.18 -18.87
N THR A 224 -25.81 -3.36 -18.25
CA THR A 224 -24.85 -3.81 -17.24
C THR A 224 -23.41 -3.76 -17.79
N GLU A 225 -22.53 -3.06 -17.08
CA GLU A 225 -21.10 -3.09 -17.36
C GLU A 225 -20.56 -4.50 -17.12
N SER A 226 -19.73 -4.99 -18.05
CA SER A 226 -19.27 -6.37 -18.04
C SER A 226 -18.52 -6.71 -16.75
N ASP A 227 -19.14 -7.49 -15.85
CA ASP A 227 -18.57 -8.09 -14.64
C ASP A 227 -17.43 -7.28 -13.97
N ALA A 228 -17.72 -5.99 -13.69
CA ALA A 228 -16.75 -5.03 -13.17
C ALA A 228 -16.26 -5.36 -11.74
N LEU A 229 -17.08 -6.07 -10.95
CA LEU A 229 -16.80 -6.38 -9.55
C LEU A 229 -16.17 -7.76 -9.40
N PHE A 230 -15.16 -7.85 -8.55
CA PHE A 230 -14.61 -9.08 -8.02
C PHE A 230 -14.72 -9.07 -6.50
N LEU A 231 -15.53 -9.97 -5.96
CA LEU A 231 -15.86 -10.03 -4.54
C LEU A 231 -14.85 -10.88 -3.79
N ILE A 232 -14.28 -10.33 -2.72
CA ILE A 232 -13.36 -11.04 -1.84
C ILE A 232 -14.11 -11.40 -0.56
N LYS A 233 -14.40 -12.69 -0.38
CA LYS A 233 -14.92 -13.24 0.87
C LYS A 233 -13.73 -13.67 1.74
N ALA A 234 -13.07 -12.68 2.36
CA ALA A 234 -11.87 -12.89 3.13
C ALA A 234 -12.07 -13.93 4.25
N ASN A 235 -11.20 -14.92 4.28
CA ASN A 235 -11.10 -15.94 5.33
C ASN A 235 -9.62 -16.26 5.58
N ALA A 236 -9.30 -17.05 6.60
CA ALA A 236 -7.91 -17.29 6.99
C ALA A 236 -7.01 -17.84 5.86
N PRO A 237 -7.42 -18.83 5.04
CA PRO A 237 -6.65 -19.27 3.88
C PRO A 237 -6.45 -18.21 2.81
N ILE A 238 -7.50 -17.47 2.45
CA ILE A 238 -7.42 -16.38 1.45
C ILE A 238 -6.49 -15.27 1.94
N ASN A 239 -6.61 -14.88 3.20
CA ASN A 239 -5.75 -13.87 3.81
C ASN A 239 -4.29 -14.32 3.81
N THR A 240 -4.00 -15.57 4.19
CA THR A 240 -2.64 -16.14 4.16
C THR A 240 -2.05 -16.08 2.74
N GLU A 241 -2.84 -16.46 1.75
CA GLU A 241 -2.43 -16.41 0.34
C GLU A 241 -2.16 -14.97 -0.11
N ALA A 242 -3.02 -14.03 0.25
CA ALA A 242 -2.90 -12.62 -0.08
C ALA A 242 -1.67 -11.99 0.60
N HIS A 243 -1.50 -12.19 1.92
CA HIS A 243 -0.35 -11.70 2.70
C HIS A 243 0.98 -12.20 2.11
N THR A 244 1.08 -13.51 1.84
CA THR A 244 2.27 -14.13 1.25
C THR A 244 2.55 -13.58 -0.15
N TYR A 245 1.52 -13.37 -0.96
CA TYR A 245 1.69 -12.79 -2.29
C TYR A 245 2.22 -11.36 -2.21
N VAL A 246 1.64 -10.50 -1.37
CA VAL A 246 2.12 -9.11 -1.18
C VAL A 246 3.58 -9.10 -0.76
N GLN A 247 3.95 -9.91 0.25
CA GLN A 247 5.33 -10.00 0.74
C GLN A 247 6.31 -10.43 -0.36
N THR A 248 5.95 -11.47 -1.13
CA THR A 248 6.77 -11.99 -2.22
C THR A 248 6.93 -10.98 -3.36
N GLN A 249 5.86 -10.28 -3.75
CA GLN A 249 5.90 -9.28 -4.80
C GLN A 249 6.70 -8.05 -4.37
N LEU A 250 6.61 -7.64 -3.11
CA LEU A 250 7.41 -6.56 -2.55
C LEU A 250 8.90 -6.95 -2.54
N ALA A 251 9.22 -8.14 -2.03
CA ALA A 251 10.59 -8.64 -1.97
C ALA A 251 11.24 -8.77 -3.36
N SER A 252 10.48 -9.18 -4.37
CA SER A 252 10.94 -9.33 -5.76
C SER A 252 10.93 -8.02 -6.57
N GLY A 253 10.54 -6.90 -5.96
CA GLY A 253 10.48 -5.58 -6.61
C GLY A 253 9.42 -5.44 -7.69
N LYS A 254 8.38 -6.26 -7.63
CA LYS A 254 7.26 -6.26 -8.60
C LYS A 254 6.15 -5.28 -8.23
N ILE A 255 6.26 -4.58 -7.11
CA ILE A 255 5.40 -3.48 -6.72
C ILE A 255 6.21 -2.18 -6.77
N LYS A 256 5.61 -1.10 -7.28
CA LYS A 256 6.19 0.24 -7.30
C LYS A 256 5.24 1.23 -6.65
N PHE A 257 5.80 2.15 -5.88
CA PHE A 257 5.08 3.16 -5.11
C PHE A 257 5.48 4.56 -5.52
N LEU A 258 4.64 5.53 -5.20
CA LEU A 258 4.98 6.95 -5.30
C LEU A 258 6.15 7.28 -4.37
N ILE A 259 7.00 8.20 -4.79
CA ILE A 259 8.12 8.72 -4.00
C ILE A 259 7.63 9.28 -2.67
N ASP A 260 8.54 9.50 -1.75
CA ASP A 260 8.26 10.14 -0.45
C ASP A 260 7.63 11.53 -0.64
N GLU A 261 6.69 11.89 0.24
CA GLU A 261 5.96 13.15 0.16
C GLU A 261 6.86 14.38 0.30
N ASN A 262 7.93 14.30 1.10
CA ASN A 262 8.89 15.38 1.22
C ASN A 262 9.70 15.54 -0.07
N GLN A 263 10.10 14.42 -0.70
CA GLN A 263 10.74 14.45 -2.02
C GLN A 263 9.82 15.04 -3.08
N ALA A 264 8.52 14.65 -3.06
CA ALA A 264 7.51 15.19 -3.96
C ALA A 264 7.32 16.70 -3.74
N LYS A 265 7.25 17.16 -2.47
CA LYS A 265 7.15 18.56 -2.10
C LYS A 265 8.37 19.35 -2.57
N VAL A 266 9.58 18.88 -2.34
CA VAL A 266 10.81 19.53 -2.82
C VAL A 266 10.81 19.65 -4.34
N LYS A 267 10.43 18.58 -5.07
CA LYS A 267 10.31 18.62 -6.52
C LYS A 267 9.25 19.61 -7.00
N LEU A 268 8.07 19.64 -6.36
CA LEU A 268 7.02 20.60 -6.69
C LEU A 268 7.52 22.03 -6.51
N MET A 269 8.11 22.33 -5.36
CA MET A 269 8.59 23.67 -5.01
C MET A 269 9.81 24.12 -5.84
N SER A 270 10.52 23.21 -6.48
CA SER A 270 11.57 23.54 -7.45
C SER A 270 11.04 24.09 -8.78
N THR A 271 9.74 23.97 -9.03
CA THR A 271 9.08 24.45 -10.25
C THR A 271 8.36 25.79 -10.03
N LYS A 272 8.33 26.65 -11.06
CA LYS A 272 7.55 27.89 -11.02
C LYS A 272 6.06 27.65 -10.78
N VAL A 273 5.50 26.56 -11.31
CA VAL A 273 4.11 26.18 -11.10
C VAL A 273 3.85 25.86 -9.63
N GLY A 274 4.70 25.04 -9.00
CA GLY A 274 4.55 24.68 -7.59
C GLY A 274 4.73 25.87 -6.64
N GLN A 275 5.65 26.78 -6.94
CA GLN A 275 5.85 28.01 -6.16
C GLN A 275 4.63 28.93 -6.17
N ASN A 276 3.93 29.02 -7.31
CA ASN A 276 2.75 29.86 -7.50
C ASN A 276 1.43 29.16 -7.16
N MET A 277 1.48 27.87 -6.80
CA MET A 277 0.30 27.08 -6.45
C MET A 277 -0.24 27.51 -5.08
N ASP A 278 -1.56 27.71 -4.97
CA ASP A 278 -2.20 27.94 -3.67
C ASP A 278 -2.08 26.71 -2.74
N ALA A 279 -2.42 26.91 -1.46
CA ALA A 279 -2.24 25.88 -0.44
C ALA A 279 -3.12 24.65 -0.69
N ASP A 280 -4.36 24.85 -1.13
CA ASP A 280 -5.33 23.76 -1.34
C ASP A 280 -4.93 22.89 -2.54
N ARG A 281 -4.59 23.50 -3.66
CA ARG A 281 -4.08 22.77 -4.83
C ARG A 281 -2.78 22.04 -4.55
N ARG A 282 -1.92 22.62 -3.70
CA ARG A 282 -0.68 21.97 -3.27
C ARG A 282 -0.98 20.75 -2.40
N ALA A 283 -1.93 20.86 -1.49
CA ALA A 283 -2.38 19.76 -0.66
C ALA A 283 -2.98 18.65 -1.52
N ASP A 284 -3.82 18.96 -2.49
CA ASP A 284 -4.40 17.99 -3.41
C ASP A 284 -3.34 17.28 -4.28
N TYR A 285 -2.34 18.03 -4.77
CA TYR A 285 -1.22 17.44 -5.50
C TYR A 285 -0.40 16.46 -4.65
N LEU A 286 -0.16 16.81 -3.38
CA LEU A 286 0.64 15.99 -2.47
C LEU A 286 -0.13 14.83 -1.84
N ARG A 287 -1.46 14.86 -1.85
CA ARG A 287 -2.33 13.86 -1.22
C ARG A 287 -1.99 12.41 -1.57
N PRO A 288 -1.78 12.01 -2.86
CA PRO A 288 -1.43 10.62 -3.19
C PRO A 288 -0.09 10.17 -2.59
N PHE A 289 0.88 11.07 -2.47
CA PHE A 289 2.18 10.79 -1.85
C PHE A 289 2.04 10.58 -0.34
N THR A 290 1.28 11.46 0.33
CA THR A 290 0.95 11.34 1.76
C THR A 290 0.19 10.05 2.05
N LEU A 291 -0.83 9.71 1.26
CA LEU A 291 -1.57 8.46 1.42
C LEU A 291 -0.68 7.22 1.20
N THR A 292 0.30 7.31 0.30
CA THR A 292 1.31 6.24 0.12
C THR A 292 2.20 6.10 1.36
N THR A 293 2.57 7.19 2.01
CA THR A 293 3.32 7.17 3.28
C THR A 293 2.48 6.55 4.40
N VAL A 294 1.19 6.92 4.50
CA VAL A 294 0.28 6.29 5.48
C VAL A 294 0.11 4.78 5.22
N LEU A 295 0.01 4.35 3.95
CA LEU A 295 0.01 2.92 3.61
C LEU A 295 1.28 2.22 4.12
N ARG A 296 2.45 2.84 3.91
CA ARG A 296 3.72 2.32 4.43
C ARG A 296 3.68 2.12 5.95
N GLU A 297 3.22 3.13 6.69
CA GLU A 297 3.10 3.07 8.16
C GLU A 297 2.15 1.96 8.59
N GLN A 298 1.01 1.81 7.91
CA GLN A 298 0.06 0.73 8.17
C GLN A 298 0.72 -0.64 7.94
N MET A 299 1.47 -0.82 6.86
CA MET A 299 2.18 -2.07 6.56
C MET A 299 3.24 -2.40 7.61
N LEU A 300 4.04 -1.42 8.04
CA LEU A 300 5.08 -1.61 9.05
C LEU A 300 4.52 -1.87 10.45
N ASN A 301 3.27 -1.48 10.71
CA ASN A 301 2.57 -1.75 11.96
C ASN A 301 1.98 -3.17 12.03
N LEU A 302 2.08 -3.96 10.94
CA LEU A 302 1.56 -5.32 10.90
C LEU A 302 2.62 -6.32 11.35
N VAL A 303 2.27 -7.10 12.36
CA VAL A 303 3.09 -8.19 12.89
C VAL A 303 2.44 -9.53 12.58
N GLU A 304 3.28 -10.53 12.33
CA GLU A 304 2.83 -11.88 12.05
C GLU A 304 2.47 -12.61 13.35
N GLU A 305 1.29 -13.20 13.37
CA GLU A 305 0.93 -14.24 14.31
C GLU A 305 0.54 -15.49 13.52
N ASN A 306 0.99 -16.65 13.97
CA ASN A 306 0.66 -17.92 13.33
C ASN A 306 -0.51 -18.58 14.06
N GLU A 307 -1.56 -18.92 13.33
CA GLU A 307 -2.66 -19.75 13.83
C GLU A 307 -2.72 -21.05 13.02
N GLY A 308 -2.04 -22.06 13.51
CA GLY A 308 -1.83 -23.31 12.78
C GLY A 308 -1.00 -23.09 11.52
N ILE A 309 -1.59 -23.34 10.35
CA ILE A 309 -0.95 -23.12 9.04
C ILE A 309 -1.23 -21.75 8.43
N ASN A 310 -2.07 -20.94 9.09
CA ASN A 310 -2.49 -19.66 8.57
C ASN A 310 -1.66 -18.51 9.18
N ILE A 311 -1.34 -17.54 8.35
CA ILE A 311 -0.69 -16.28 8.75
C ILE A 311 -1.79 -15.27 9.05
N ILE A 312 -1.77 -14.74 10.27
CA ILE A 312 -2.66 -13.66 10.70
C ILE A 312 -1.81 -12.42 10.90
N LEU A 313 -2.19 -11.31 10.25
CA LEU A 313 -1.54 -10.04 10.47
C LEU A 313 -2.33 -9.21 11.49
N LYS A 314 -1.70 -8.93 12.62
CA LYS A 314 -2.23 -8.05 13.67
C LYS A 314 -1.50 -6.72 13.70
N GLN A 315 -2.24 -5.69 14.12
CA GLN A 315 -1.67 -4.36 14.33
C GLN A 315 -0.86 -4.35 15.64
N SER A 316 0.41 -4.02 15.57
CA SER A 316 1.28 -3.80 16.73
C SER A 316 0.75 -2.63 17.59
N SER A 317 0.34 -1.54 16.95
CA SER A 317 -0.38 -0.44 17.57
C SER A 317 -1.80 -0.35 17.01
N ARG A 318 -2.81 -0.38 17.90
CA ARG A 318 -4.23 -0.24 17.51
C ARG A 318 -4.60 1.17 17.05
N THR A 319 -3.78 2.17 17.31
CA THR A 319 -3.99 3.56 16.87
C THR A 319 -3.73 3.73 15.38
N ILE A 320 -2.85 2.89 14.79
CA ILE A 320 -2.59 2.87 13.36
C ILE A 320 -3.55 1.88 12.73
N LYS A 321 -4.51 2.39 11.94
CA LYS A 321 -5.49 1.59 11.20
C LYS A 321 -4.80 0.72 10.14
N LYS A 322 -5.53 -0.20 9.50
CA LYS A 322 -5.02 -1.03 8.39
C LYS A 322 -5.85 -0.93 7.11
N ASP A 323 -6.78 0.03 7.04
CA ASP A 323 -7.80 0.10 5.98
C ASP A 323 -7.15 0.28 4.58
N LYS A 324 -6.10 1.14 4.48
CA LYS A 324 -5.34 1.30 3.22
C LYS A 324 -4.60 0.03 2.82
N PHE A 325 -4.04 -0.69 3.81
CA PHE A 325 -3.41 -1.98 3.53
C PHE A 325 -4.43 -3.01 3.05
N SER A 326 -5.63 -3.07 3.63
CA SER A 326 -6.69 -3.98 3.17
C SER A 326 -7.08 -3.68 1.72
N ALA A 327 -7.34 -2.42 1.37
CA ALA A 327 -7.63 -2.02 -0.02
C ALA A 327 -6.47 -2.38 -0.98
N PHE A 328 -5.23 -2.14 -0.55
CA PHE A 328 -4.03 -2.48 -1.30
C PHE A 328 -3.92 -3.99 -1.54
N GLU A 329 -4.12 -4.78 -0.52
CA GLU A 329 -4.04 -6.23 -0.57
C GLU A 329 -5.13 -6.84 -1.44
N TYR A 330 -6.38 -6.36 -1.35
CA TYR A 330 -7.48 -6.84 -2.18
C TYR A 330 -7.23 -6.62 -3.68
N GLY A 331 -6.71 -5.46 -4.06
CA GLY A 331 -6.30 -5.19 -5.42
C GLY A 331 -5.21 -6.15 -5.92
N LEU A 332 -4.20 -6.41 -5.09
CA LEU A 332 -3.11 -7.35 -5.41
C LEU A 332 -3.59 -8.80 -5.45
N TYR A 333 -4.52 -9.20 -4.58
CA TYR A 333 -5.10 -10.55 -4.61
C TYR A 333 -5.85 -10.82 -5.92
N TYR A 334 -6.65 -9.88 -6.40
CA TYR A 334 -7.27 -10.00 -7.72
C TYR A 334 -6.22 -10.12 -8.84
N ILE A 335 -5.19 -9.29 -8.82
CA ILE A 335 -4.12 -9.36 -9.82
C ILE A 335 -3.44 -10.74 -9.80
N LYS A 336 -3.22 -11.33 -8.63
CA LYS A 336 -2.73 -12.70 -8.48
C LYS A 336 -3.63 -13.72 -9.16
N GLN A 337 -4.95 -13.64 -8.93
CA GLN A 337 -5.91 -14.55 -9.55
C GLN A 337 -5.85 -14.46 -11.09
N GLU A 338 -5.71 -13.27 -11.64
CA GLU A 338 -5.55 -13.06 -13.08
C GLU A 338 -4.22 -13.62 -13.63
N GLU A 339 -3.12 -13.45 -12.89
CA GLU A 339 -1.83 -14.03 -13.24
C GLU A 339 -1.90 -15.58 -13.28
N ASP A 340 -2.57 -16.18 -12.30
CA ASP A 340 -2.71 -17.64 -12.20
C ASP A 340 -3.65 -18.19 -13.29
N ARG A 341 -4.74 -17.49 -13.62
CA ARG A 341 -5.60 -17.82 -14.78
C ARG A 341 -4.81 -17.76 -16.08
N SER A 342 -3.97 -16.73 -16.26
CA SER A 342 -3.15 -16.57 -17.45
C SER A 342 -2.11 -17.68 -17.61
N LYS A 343 -1.50 -18.13 -16.50
CA LYS A 343 -0.57 -19.26 -16.50
C LYS A 343 -1.27 -20.58 -16.87
N LYS A 344 -2.46 -20.82 -16.32
CA LYS A 344 -3.26 -22.01 -16.65
C LYS A 344 -3.64 -22.05 -18.14
N ARG A 345 -4.06 -20.92 -18.72
CA ARG A 345 -4.38 -20.81 -20.16
C ARG A 345 -3.16 -21.11 -21.04
N LYS A 346 -1.99 -20.55 -20.70
CA LYS A 346 -0.74 -20.81 -21.43
C LYS A 346 -0.34 -22.30 -21.39
N LYS A 347 -0.44 -22.96 -20.21
CA LYS A 347 -0.15 -24.37 -20.08
C LYS A 347 -1.09 -25.24 -20.93
N ARG A 348 -2.37 -24.93 -20.95
CA ARG A 348 -3.37 -25.62 -21.76
C ARG A 348 -3.07 -25.50 -23.26
N ASN A 349 -2.80 -24.30 -23.75
CA ASN A 349 -2.47 -24.08 -25.16
C ASN A 349 -1.20 -24.83 -25.59
N ILE A 350 -0.17 -24.91 -24.74
CA ILE A 350 1.05 -25.66 -25.03
C ILE A 350 0.75 -27.16 -25.08
N SER A 351 -0.06 -27.72 -24.17
CA SER A 351 -0.44 -29.13 -24.20
C SER A 351 -1.26 -29.44 -25.45
N GLU A 352 -2.22 -28.64 -25.83
CA GLU A 352 -3.01 -28.81 -27.05
C GLU A 352 -2.12 -28.81 -28.31
N MET A 353 -1.14 -27.86 -28.40
CA MET A 353 -0.16 -27.84 -29.50
C MET A 353 0.72 -29.08 -29.55
N MET A 354 1.11 -29.66 -28.42
CA MET A 354 1.88 -30.92 -28.38
C MET A 354 1.08 -32.14 -28.84
N PHE A 355 -0.23 -32.17 -28.61
CA PHE A 355 -1.10 -33.25 -29.08
C PHE A 355 -1.32 -33.22 -30.59
N PHE A 356 -1.35 -32.01 -31.22
CA PHE A 356 -1.52 -31.87 -32.66
C PHE A 356 -0.25 -32.17 -33.47
N ASN A 357 0.96 -32.13 -32.87
CA ASN A 357 2.21 -32.43 -33.55
C ASN A 357 2.62 -33.92 -33.50
N ASN A 358 1.86 -34.79 -32.83
CA ASN A 358 2.12 -36.23 -32.71
C ASN A 358 1.04 -37.08 -33.41
N GLY A 359 0.28 -36.47 -34.35
CA GLY A 359 -0.69 -37.16 -35.20
C GLY A 359 -0.19 -37.29 -36.66
#